data_d13233fe36da9d2fa72e191780d22cae
#
_entry.id   d13233fe36da9d2fa72e191780d22cae
#
_cell.length_a   1.000
_cell.length_b   1.000
_cell.length_c   1.000
_cell.angle_alpha   90.00
_cell.angle_beta   90.00
_cell.angle_gamma   90.00
#
_symmetry.space_group_name_H-M   'P 1'
#
loop_
_entity.id
_entity.type
_entity.pdbx_description
1 polymer ?
#
loop_
_entity_poly.entity_id
_entity_poly.type
_entity_poly.pdbx_seq_one_letter_code
_entity_poly.pdbx_strand_id
1 'polypeptide(L)'
;MAALAGCAVPQVPSRVIYEDPVNFVRLEADPFFLPEWPPSANSHPAAVDPDQMAHILKGFMVREHRPWLLVKIMGEALWEPAFRDEEITLLAPRLAEALAQARPDERVAYYLSQPRTSIKREITSGGLYVKENELHFILGNRQIIYGIPAYGMVYDRRYPMRPTAAKGFDLRFDQTAAVVEQESSIWDQLLGREKDEMVINLRRLHPNTPVVLRAPLLAERAIS
;
A
#
# COMPACT_ATOMS: atom_id res chain seq x y z
N MET A 1 -39.02 -25.56 -7.57
CA MET A 1 -37.95 -24.66 -8.11
C MET A 1 -36.82 -24.65 -7.11
N ALA A 2 -35.69 -25.30 -7.40
CA ALA A 2 -34.49 -25.26 -6.56
C ALA A 2 -33.71 -23.98 -6.89
N ALA A 3 -33.60 -23.08 -5.93
CA ALA A 3 -32.74 -21.92 -6.04
C ALA A 3 -31.28 -22.40 -5.96
N LEU A 4 -30.55 -22.31 -7.07
CA LEU A 4 -29.10 -22.46 -7.08
C LEU A 4 -28.52 -21.27 -6.31
N ALA A 5 -28.21 -21.47 -5.02
CA ALA A 5 -27.38 -20.56 -4.28
C ALA A 5 -25.97 -20.64 -4.88
N GLY A 6 -25.68 -19.76 -5.83
CA GLY A 6 -24.32 -19.58 -6.33
C GLY A 6 -23.44 -19.19 -5.17
N CYS A 7 -22.31 -19.89 -4.96
CA CYS A 7 -21.28 -19.48 -4.01
C CYS A 7 -20.73 -18.12 -4.46
N ALA A 8 -21.33 -17.02 -4.02
CA ALA A 8 -20.78 -15.70 -4.21
C ALA A 8 -19.47 -15.63 -3.41
N VAL A 9 -18.38 -15.41 -4.12
CA VAL A 9 -17.07 -15.23 -3.47
C VAL A 9 -17.18 -13.96 -2.60
N PRO A 10 -16.85 -14.03 -1.30
CA PRO A 10 -16.94 -12.86 -0.43
C PRO A 10 -16.13 -11.70 -1.00
N GLN A 11 -16.78 -10.56 -1.18
CA GLN A 11 -16.09 -9.35 -1.60
C GLN A 11 -15.62 -8.60 -0.34
N VAL A 12 -14.41 -8.07 -0.39
CA VAL A 12 -13.93 -7.16 0.65
C VAL A 12 -14.73 -5.86 0.51
N PRO A 13 -15.44 -5.42 1.56
CA PRO A 13 -16.11 -4.14 1.53
C PRO A 13 -15.10 -3.05 1.19
N SER A 14 -15.36 -2.32 0.12
CA SER A 14 -14.44 -1.30 -0.35
C SER A 14 -15.20 -0.15 -1.01
N ARG A 15 -14.60 1.04 -0.93
CA ARG A 15 -15.11 2.26 -1.56
C ARG A 15 -14.10 2.72 -2.61
N VAL A 16 -14.52 2.74 -3.86
CA VAL A 16 -13.65 3.07 -4.99
C VAL A 16 -13.39 4.57 -5.01
N ILE A 17 -12.12 4.95 -5.12
CA ILE A 17 -11.66 6.32 -5.37
C ILE A 17 -11.33 6.49 -6.85
N TYR A 18 -10.65 5.49 -7.43
CA TYR A 18 -10.34 5.45 -8.84
C TYR A 18 -10.36 4.00 -9.32
N GLU A 19 -10.95 3.76 -10.47
CA GLU A 19 -10.90 2.46 -11.14
C GLU A 19 -10.93 2.65 -12.66
N ASP A 20 -10.04 1.95 -13.34
CA ASP A 20 -10.09 1.71 -14.77
C ASP A 20 -10.09 0.18 -15.03
N PRO A 21 -10.18 -0.30 -16.27
CA PRO A 21 -10.26 -1.75 -16.53
C PRO A 21 -9.14 -2.58 -15.92
N VAL A 22 -7.99 -1.98 -15.59
CA VAL A 22 -6.79 -2.69 -15.15
C VAL A 22 -6.22 -2.20 -13.82
N ASN A 23 -6.47 -0.94 -13.44
CA ASN A 23 -5.93 -0.31 -12.24
C ASN A 23 -7.05 0.07 -11.28
N PHE A 24 -6.74 0.20 -9.99
CA PHE A 24 -7.63 0.82 -9.02
C PHE A 24 -6.89 1.44 -7.83
N VAL A 25 -7.56 2.42 -7.22
CA VAL A 25 -7.30 2.91 -5.86
C VAL A 25 -8.62 2.88 -5.11
N ARG A 26 -8.66 2.23 -3.96
CA ARG A 26 -9.88 2.07 -3.17
C ARG A 26 -9.58 2.13 -1.68
N LEU A 27 -10.61 2.41 -0.89
CA LEU A 27 -10.58 2.36 0.56
C LEU A 27 -11.15 1.02 1.01
N GLU A 28 -10.42 0.32 1.86
CA GLU A 28 -10.80 -0.98 2.42
C GLU A 28 -10.87 -0.88 3.94
N ALA A 29 -11.76 -1.67 4.54
CA ALA A 29 -11.76 -1.80 6.00
C ALA A 29 -10.40 -2.28 6.50
N ASP A 30 -9.88 -1.63 7.53
CA ASP A 30 -8.65 -2.04 8.17
C ASP A 30 -8.93 -3.25 9.08
N PRO A 31 -8.34 -4.42 8.83
CA PRO A 31 -8.57 -5.61 9.63
C PRO A 31 -8.00 -5.50 11.06
N PHE A 32 -7.17 -4.50 11.32
CA PHE A 32 -6.59 -4.26 12.65
C PHE A 32 -7.34 -3.18 13.44
N PHE A 33 -8.37 -2.57 12.85
CA PHE A 33 -9.23 -1.64 13.56
C PHE A 33 -10.12 -2.39 14.55
N LEU A 34 -10.04 -1.99 15.82
CA LEU A 34 -10.84 -2.52 16.92
C LEU A 34 -11.69 -1.39 17.50
N PRO A 35 -13.03 -1.38 17.29
CA PRO A 35 -13.89 -0.31 17.79
C PRO A 35 -13.80 -0.11 19.31
N GLU A 36 -13.54 -1.18 20.06
CA GLU A 36 -13.42 -1.16 21.51
C GLU A 36 -12.10 -0.57 21.99
N TRP A 37 -11.13 -0.40 21.08
CA TRP A 37 -9.81 0.12 21.39
C TRP A 37 -9.43 1.30 20.48
N PRO A 38 -9.80 2.54 20.84
CA PRO A 38 -9.56 3.74 20.02
C PRO A 38 -8.13 3.89 19.48
N PRO A 39 -7.05 3.50 20.21
CA PRO A 39 -5.69 3.57 19.67
C PRO A 39 -5.44 2.72 18.42
N SER A 40 -6.35 1.77 18.08
CA SER A 40 -6.26 1.01 16.83
C SER A 40 -6.65 1.82 15.59
N ALA A 41 -7.36 2.95 15.77
CA ALA A 41 -7.86 3.79 14.69
C ALA A 41 -6.71 4.47 13.92
N ASN A 42 -6.87 4.58 12.61
CA ASN A 42 -5.99 5.36 11.76
C ASN A 42 -6.25 6.86 11.92
N SER A 43 -5.25 7.68 11.65
CA SER A 43 -5.36 9.15 11.71
C SER A 43 -5.92 9.70 10.39
N HIS A 44 -7.05 9.19 9.97
CA HIS A 44 -7.76 9.62 8.79
C HIS A 44 -8.95 10.52 9.15
N PRO A 45 -9.34 11.45 8.27
CA PRO A 45 -8.72 11.81 7.00
C PRO A 45 -7.37 12.49 7.15
N ALA A 46 -6.42 12.18 6.28
CA ALA A 46 -5.10 12.80 6.25
C ALA A 46 -4.90 13.57 4.94
N ALA A 47 -4.54 14.85 5.05
CA ALA A 47 -4.29 15.70 3.89
C ALA A 47 -2.80 15.64 3.54
N VAL A 48 -2.48 14.98 2.44
CA VAL A 48 -1.15 14.95 1.82
C VAL A 48 -1.28 15.60 0.46
N ASP A 49 -0.38 16.52 0.15
CA ASP A 49 -0.36 17.15 -1.17
C ASP A 49 0.04 16.14 -2.25
N PRO A 50 -0.58 16.16 -3.46
CA PRO A 50 -0.23 15.24 -4.55
C PRO A 50 1.24 15.28 -4.96
N ASP A 51 1.88 16.44 -4.97
CA ASP A 51 3.30 16.57 -5.32
C ASP A 51 4.18 15.98 -4.21
N GLN A 52 3.77 16.15 -2.95
CA GLN A 52 4.42 15.51 -1.84
C GLN A 52 4.25 13.98 -1.89
N MET A 53 3.06 13.47 -2.21
CA MET A 53 2.84 12.04 -2.41
C MET A 53 3.70 11.51 -3.56
N ALA A 54 3.83 12.25 -4.66
CA ALA A 54 4.73 11.89 -5.76
C ALA A 54 6.19 11.81 -5.30
N HIS A 55 6.63 12.77 -4.48
CA HIS A 55 7.97 12.77 -3.89
C HIS A 55 8.20 11.56 -2.98
N ILE A 56 7.21 11.22 -2.14
CA ILE A 56 7.25 10.03 -1.29
C ILE A 56 7.38 8.76 -2.14
N LEU A 57 6.55 8.60 -3.17
CA LEU A 57 6.61 7.43 -4.04
C LEU A 57 7.96 7.29 -4.77
N LYS A 58 8.57 8.41 -5.19
CA LYS A 58 9.92 8.42 -5.79
C LYS A 58 11.03 7.98 -4.83
N GLY A 59 10.85 8.23 -3.53
CA GLY A 59 11.82 7.87 -2.50
C GLY A 59 11.87 6.38 -2.20
N PHE A 60 10.87 5.59 -2.60
CA PHE A 60 10.89 4.14 -2.40
C PHE A 60 11.80 3.45 -3.42
N MET A 61 12.75 2.71 -2.90
CA MET A 61 13.72 1.94 -3.67
C MET A 61 13.61 0.47 -3.30
N VAL A 62 13.81 -0.40 -4.28
CA VAL A 62 13.79 -1.85 -4.11
C VAL A 62 15.07 -2.48 -4.64
N ARG A 63 15.43 -3.60 -4.06
CA ARG A 63 16.55 -4.42 -4.50
C ARG A 63 16.10 -5.87 -4.55
N GLU A 64 16.20 -6.51 -5.72
CA GLU A 64 15.82 -7.91 -5.89
C GLU A 64 16.75 -8.84 -5.12
N HIS A 65 16.18 -9.86 -4.49
CA HIS A 65 16.95 -10.92 -3.88
C HIS A 65 17.53 -11.83 -4.96
N ARG A 66 18.84 -11.99 -4.95
CA ARG A 66 19.54 -12.97 -5.81
C ARG A 66 19.89 -14.22 -5.02
N PRO A 67 19.74 -15.42 -5.59
CA PRO A 67 20.31 -16.63 -4.99
C PRO A 67 21.80 -16.44 -4.66
N TRP A 68 22.27 -17.00 -3.56
CA TRP A 68 23.66 -16.83 -3.06
C TRP A 68 24.74 -17.08 -4.12
N LEU A 69 24.51 -18.04 -5.02
CA LEU A 69 25.44 -18.36 -6.10
C LEU A 69 25.54 -17.20 -7.11
N LEU A 70 24.43 -16.57 -7.47
CA LEU A 70 24.43 -15.39 -8.35
C LEU A 70 25.07 -14.19 -7.66
N VAL A 71 24.83 -13.99 -6.36
CA VAL A 71 25.49 -12.93 -5.58
C VAL A 71 26.99 -13.11 -5.62
N LYS A 72 27.49 -14.36 -5.51
CA LYS A 72 28.94 -14.64 -5.54
C LYS A 72 29.57 -14.35 -6.89
N ILE A 73 28.84 -14.51 -7.99
CA ILE A 73 29.36 -14.32 -9.36
C ILE A 73 29.15 -12.87 -9.83
N MET A 74 27.99 -12.27 -9.57
CA MET A 74 27.55 -11.00 -10.15
C MET A 74 27.40 -9.87 -9.12
N GLY A 75 27.63 -10.17 -7.83
CA GLY A 75 27.31 -9.24 -6.74
C GLY A 75 25.82 -9.13 -6.44
N GLU A 76 25.48 -8.31 -5.47
CA GLU A 76 24.09 -7.98 -5.15
C GLU A 76 23.41 -7.20 -6.29
N ALA A 77 22.09 -7.29 -6.37
CA ALA A 77 21.33 -6.46 -7.30
C ALA A 77 21.46 -4.98 -6.92
N LEU A 78 21.35 -4.11 -7.91
CA LEU A 78 21.33 -2.67 -7.69
C LEU A 78 19.99 -2.26 -7.09
N TRP A 79 19.99 -1.15 -6.36
CA TRP A 79 18.77 -0.50 -5.92
C TRP A 79 18.13 0.23 -7.09
N GLU A 80 16.84 -0.03 -7.30
CA GLU A 80 16.04 0.55 -8.37
C GLU A 80 14.81 1.24 -7.78
N PRO A 81 14.21 2.25 -8.45
CA PRO A 81 12.95 2.82 -8.03
C PRO A 81 11.86 1.74 -7.90
N ALA A 82 11.06 1.82 -6.82
CA ALA A 82 9.94 0.89 -6.62
C ALA A 82 8.83 1.11 -7.65
N PHE A 83 8.66 2.35 -8.09
CA PHE A 83 7.63 2.78 -9.04
C PHE A 83 8.25 3.46 -10.26
N ARG A 84 7.61 3.29 -11.41
CA ARG A 84 7.93 4.02 -12.64
C ARG A 84 7.27 5.41 -12.62
N ASP A 85 7.77 6.34 -13.41
CA ASP A 85 7.22 7.71 -13.46
C ASP A 85 5.74 7.73 -13.87
N GLU A 86 5.31 6.84 -14.76
CA GLU A 86 3.90 6.71 -15.18
C GLU A 86 3.03 6.20 -14.02
N GLU A 87 3.54 5.26 -13.23
CA GLU A 87 2.86 4.74 -12.05
C GLU A 87 2.71 5.82 -10.97
N ILE A 88 3.75 6.62 -10.75
CA ILE A 88 3.73 7.76 -9.82
C ILE A 88 2.73 8.81 -10.28
N THR A 89 2.74 9.17 -11.57
CA THR A 89 1.81 10.16 -12.15
C THR A 89 0.36 9.71 -11.97
N LEU A 90 0.10 8.42 -12.08
CA LEU A 90 -1.24 7.87 -11.87
C LEU A 90 -1.58 7.78 -10.37
N LEU A 91 -0.67 7.29 -9.54
CA LEU A 91 -0.97 6.99 -8.14
C LEU A 91 -1.01 8.23 -7.24
N ALA A 92 -0.05 9.15 -7.38
CA ALA A 92 0.15 10.21 -6.40
C ALA A 92 -1.11 11.05 -6.13
N PRO A 93 -1.81 11.59 -7.14
CA PRO A 93 -3.02 12.37 -6.89
C PRO A 93 -4.17 11.52 -6.31
N ARG A 94 -4.27 10.25 -6.70
CA ARG A 94 -5.34 9.36 -6.27
C ARG A 94 -5.13 8.84 -4.85
N LEU A 95 -3.88 8.58 -4.46
CA LEU A 95 -3.53 8.22 -3.09
C LEU A 95 -3.73 9.39 -2.13
N ALA A 96 -3.36 10.60 -2.55
CA ALA A 96 -3.62 11.82 -1.80
C ALA A 96 -5.13 12.04 -1.60
N GLU A 97 -5.92 11.89 -2.65
CA GLU A 97 -7.39 11.97 -2.60
C GLU A 97 -7.96 10.87 -1.68
N ALA A 98 -7.48 9.64 -1.79
CA ALA A 98 -7.93 8.53 -0.98
C ALA A 98 -7.67 8.77 0.51
N LEU A 99 -6.47 9.23 0.88
CA LEU A 99 -6.14 9.57 2.27
C LEU A 99 -7.02 10.71 2.82
N ALA A 100 -7.35 11.68 1.98
CA ALA A 100 -8.23 12.80 2.36
C ALA A 100 -9.70 12.39 2.56
N GLN A 101 -10.10 11.24 1.99
CA GLN A 101 -11.47 10.71 2.09
C GLN A 101 -11.58 9.50 3.02
N ALA A 102 -10.45 8.90 3.42
CA ALA A 102 -10.44 7.71 4.27
C ALA A 102 -11.03 8.00 5.65
N ARG A 103 -11.69 7.01 6.21
CA ARG A 103 -12.18 7.01 7.60
C ARG A 103 -11.15 6.38 8.53
N PRO A 104 -11.25 6.59 9.85
CA PRO A 104 -10.32 6.00 10.82
C PRO A 104 -10.28 4.46 10.82
N ASP A 105 -11.32 3.81 10.33
CA ASP A 105 -11.46 2.36 10.18
C ASP A 105 -11.09 1.85 8.79
N GLU A 106 -10.56 2.73 7.91
CA GLU A 106 -10.18 2.39 6.54
C GLU A 106 -8.69 2.55 6.30
N ARG A 107 -8.18 1.81 5.33
CA ARG A 107 -6.86 1.97 4.73
C ARG A 107 -6.97 2.05 3.22
N VAL A 108 -6.01 2.67 2.58
CA VAL A 108 -5.97 2.81 1.13
C VAL A 108 -5.31 1.59 0.53
N ALA A 109 -5.92 1.02 -0.51
CA ALA A 109 -5.38 -0.06 -1.32
C ALA A 109 -5.20 0.38 -2.77
N TYR A 110 -4.09 -0.02 -3.41
CA TYR A 110 -3.84 0.25 -4.81
C TYR A 110 -3.42 -1.00 -5.57
N TYR A 111 -3.75 -1.03 -6.84
CA TYR A 111 -3.42 -2.10 -7.77
C TYR A 111 -3.15 -1.51 -9.14
N LEU A 112 -1.98 -1.78 -9.68
CA LEU A 112 -1.55 -1.41 -11.01
C LEU A 112 -1.28 -2.67 -11.82
N SER A 113 -1.76 -2.66 -13.06
CA SER A 113 -1.53 -3.77 -13.97
C SER A 113 -1.16 -3.25 -15.35
N GLN A 114 0.05 -3.53 -15.78
CA GLN A 114 0.58 -3.09 -17.06
C GLN A 114 0.77 -4.27 -18.03
N PRO A 115 0.51 -4.10 -19.32
CA PRO A 115 0.81 -5.12 -20.32
C PRO A 115 2.34 -5.23 -20.47
N ARG A 116 2.88 -6.45 -20.39
CA ARG A 116 4.29 -6.72 -20.68
C ARG A 116 4.45 -7.33 -22.07
N THR A 117 3.52 -8.22 -22.43
CA THR A 117 3.35 -8.80 -23.78
C THR A 117 1.85 -8.97 -24.03
N SER A 118 1.48 -9.46 -25.22
CA SER A 118 0.07 -9.74 -25.55
C SER A 118 -0.60 -10.73 -24.58
N ILE A 119 0.18 -11.59 -23.92
CA ILE A 119 -0.30 -12.65 -23.03
C ILE A 119 0.22 -12.55 -21.59
N LYS A 120 1.04 -11.53 -21.28
CA LYS A 120 1.62 -11.34 -19.94
C LYS A 120 1.32 -9.94 -19.43
N ARG A 121 0.94 -9.88 -18.18
CA ARG A 121 0.78 -8.63 -17.45
C ARG A 121 1.75 -8.58 -16.26
N GLU A 122 2.11 -7.39 -15.88
CA GLU A 122 2.95 -7.08 -14.74
C GLU A 122 2.10 -6.34 -13.70
N ILE A 123 2.20 -6.75 -12.43
CA ILE A 123 1.39 -6.21 -11.35
C ILE A 123 2.30 -5.56 -10.31
N THR A 124 1.92 -4.35 -9.91
CA THR A 124 2.41 -3.68 -8.71
C THR A 124 1.21 -3.34 -7.83
N SER A 125 1.22 -3.79 -6.58
CA SER A 125 0.09 -3.56 -5.69
C SER A 125 0.51 -3.45 -4.23
N GLY A 126 -0.32 -2.81 -3.44
CA GLY A 126 -0.06 -2.60 -2.03
C GLY A 126 -1.12 -1.73 -1.37
N GLY A 127 -0.72 -1.06 -0.30
CA GLY A 127 -1.60 -0.14 0.41
C GLY A 127 -0.85 0.82 1.31
N LEU A 128 -1.59 1.74 1.90
CA LEU A 128 -1.04 2.70 2.85
C LEU A 128 -2.13 3.23 3.79
N TYR A 129 -1.70 3.70 4.95
CA TYR A 129 -2.53 4.40 5.90
C TYR A 129 -1.66 5.37 6.72
N VAL A 130 -2.29 6.29 7.43
CA VAL A 130 -1.60 7.23 8.31
C VAL A 130 -1.99 6.95 9.74
N LYS A 131 -1.01 6.88 10.62
CA LYS A 131 -1.19 6.77 12.06
C LYS A 131 -0.36 7.84 12.75
N GLU A 132 -1.00 8.73 13.50
CA GLU A 132 -0.36 9.93 14.05
C GLU A 132 0.27 10.80 12.95
N ASN A 133 1.59 10.85 12.87
CA ASN A 133 2.36 11.57 11.85
C ASN A 133 3.17 10.61 10.97
N GLU A 134 2.81 9.35 10.97
CA GLU A 134 3.54 8.28 10.28
C GLU A 134 2.71 7.73 9.13
N LEU A 135 3.33 7.73 7.96
CA LEU A 135 2.80 7.04 6.80
C LEU A 135 3.29 5.59 6.83
N HIS A 136 2.37 4.69 6.96
CA HIS A 136 2.58 3.26 6.86
C HIS A 136 2.38 2.83 5.42
N PHE A 137 3.43 2.36 4.78
CA PHE A 137 3.42 1.99 3.37
C PHE A 137 3.70 0.50 3.19
N ILE A 138 2.82 -0.19 2.48
CA ILE A 138 2.89 -1.63 2.21
C ILE A 138 3.08 -1.84 0.71
N LEU A 139 4.17 -2.50 0.31
CA LEU A 139 4.39 -2.95 -1.06
C LEU A 139 4.20 -4.48 -1.10
N GLY A 140 2.99 -4.91 -1.38
CA GLY A 140 2.64 -6.33 -1.39
C GLY A 140 3.21 -7.07 -2.59
N ASN A 141 3.11 -6.48 -3.78
CA ASN A 141 3.63 -7.04 -5.01
C ASN A 141 4.33 -5.97 -5.85
N ARG A 142 5.52 -6.29 -6.35
CA ARG A 142 6.26 -5.42 -7.26
C ARG A 142 6.59 -6.15 -8.55
N GLN A 143 6.01 -5.65 -9.65
CA GLN A 143 6.30 -6.11 -11.02
C GLN A 143 6.19 -7.63 -11.20
N ILE A 144 5.24 -8.25 -10.48
CA ILE A 144 4.99 -9.69 -10.61
C ILE A 144 4.35 -9.97 -11.97
N ILE A 145 4.93 -10.92 -12.70
CA ILE A 145 4.47 -11.27 -14.03
C ILE A 145 3.55 -12.48 -13.95
N TYR A 146 2.36 -12.36 -14.53
CA TYR A 146 1.47 -13.49 -14.75
C TYR A 146 0.97 -13.57 -16.20
N GLY A 147 0.68 -14.79 -16.64
CA GLY A 147 0.13 -15.05 -17.98
C GLY A 147 -1.38 -14.89 -18.04
N ILE A 148 -1.91 -14.56 -19.24
CA ILE A 148 -3.34 -14.54 -19.54
C ILE A 148 -3.58 -15.57 -20.67
N PRO A 149 -4.42 -16.62 -20.46
CA PRO A 149 -5.07 -17.01 -19.21
C PRO A 149 -4.05 -17.49 -18.16
N ALA A 150 -4.37 -17.30 -16.90
CA ALA A 150 -3.49 -17.64 -15.78
C ALA A 150 -3.36 -19.17 -15.63
N TYR A 151 -2.40 -19.77 -16.32
CA TYR A 151 -2.01 -21.15 -16.02
C TYR A 151 -1.14 -21.12 -14.76
N GLY A 152 -1.74 -21.47 -13.61
CA GLY A 152 -1.03 -21.79 -12.39
C GLY A 152 -1.00 -20.74 -11.28
N MET A 153 -1.14 -19.45 -11.53
CA MET A 153 -1.28 -18.45 -10.48
C MET A 153 -2.47 -17.53 -10.77
N VAL A 154 -3.54 -17.70 -10.03
CA VAL A 154 -4.65 -16.76 -9.99
C VAL A 154 -4.29 -15.66 -9.00
N TYR A 155 -3.90 -14.50 -9.51
CA TYR A 155 -3.72 -13.32 -8.65
C TYR A 155 -5.09 -12.79 -8.21
N ASP A 156 -5.31 -12.80 -6.91
CA ASP A 156 -6.56 -12.30 -6.34
C ASP A 156 -6.50 -10.78 -6.13
N ARG A 157 -7.09 -10.02 -7.04
CA ARG A 157 -7.21 -8.55 -6.97
C ARG A 157 -7.93 -8.04 -5.72
N ARG A 158 -8.59 -8.93 -4.95
CA ARG A 158 -9.28 -8.55 -3.72
C ARG A 158 -8.33 -8.17 -2.58
N TYR A 159 -7.12 -8.71 -2.60
CA TYR A 159 -6.14 -8.54 -1.52
C TYR A 159 -4.82 -7.93 -2.02
N PRO A 160 -4.83 -6.67 -2.50
CA PRO A 160 -3.66 -6.05 -3.14
C PRO A 160 -2.45 -5.89 -2.23
N MET A 161 -2.67 -5.84 -0.91
CA MET A 161 -1.59 -5.73 0.08
C MET A 161 -0.93 -7.07 0.42
N ARG A 162 -1.55 -8.20 0.02
CA ARG A 162 -0.98 -9.51 0.27
C ARG A 162 -0.04 -9.92 -0.85
N PRO A 163 1.19 -10.36 -0.54
CA PRO A 163 2.09 -10.88 -1.55
C PRO A 163 1.53 -12.19 -2.12
N THR A 164 1.64 -12.36 -3.45
CA THR A 164 1.23 -13.59 -4.14
C THR A 164 2.27 -14.71 -4.05
N ALA A 165 3.50 -14.34 -3.70
CA ALA A 165 4.64 -15.24 -3.51
C ALA A 165 5.51 -14.71 -2.38
N ALA A 166 6.49 -15.52 -1.95
CA ALA A 166 7.52 -15.04 -1.03
C ALA A 166 8.16 -13.76 -1.57
N LYS A 167 8.30 -12.75 -0.71
CA LYS A 167 8.88 -11.46 -1.08
C LYS A 167 10.29 -11.66 -1.65
N GLY A 168 10.46 -11.31 -2.89
CA GLY A 168 11.72 -11.47 -3.63
C GLY A 168 12.57 -10.19 -3.66
N PHE A 169 12.32 -9.21 -2.79
CA PHE A 169 13.02 -7.93 -2.78
C PHE A 169 13.12 -7.32 -1.39
N ASP A 170 14.14 -6.51 -1.17
CA ASP A 170 14.25 -5.57 -0.06
C ASP A 170 13.60 -4.24 -0.46
N LEU A 171 12.98 -3.56 0.50
CA LEU A 171 12.42 -2.21 0.36
C LEU A 171 13.20 -1.25 1.24
N ARG A 172 13.56 -0.07 0.72
CA ARG A 172 14.10 1.04 1.51
C ARG A 172 13.52 2.36 1.04
N PHE A 173 13.65 3.36 1.89
CA PHE A 173 13.35 4.75 1.55
C PHE A 173 14.65 5.55 1.46
N ASP A 174 14.77 6.44 0.48
CA ASP A 174 16.00 7.21 0.21
C ASP A 174 16.33 8.19 1.36
N GLN A 175 15.30 8.81 1.96
CA GLN A 175 15.46 9.68 3.11
C GLN A 175 15.45 8.88 4.42
N THR A 176 16.55 8.22 4.71
CA THR A 176 16.66 7.32 5.89
C THR A 176 16.34 8.01 7.22
N ALA A 177 16.56 9.33 7.34
CA ALA A 177 16.22 10.10 8.52
C ALA A 177 14.71 10.18 8.79
N ALA A 178 13.87 9.98 7.77
CA ALA A 178 12.43 9.94 7.91
C ALA A 178 11.90 8.54 8.22
N VAL A 179 12.69 7.49 8.01
CA VAL A 179 12.30 6.11 8.31
C VAL A 179 12.22 5.91 9.82
N VAL A 180 11.11 5.33 10.26
CA VAL A 180 10.91 4.92 11.64
C VAL A 180 11.28 3.44 11.75
N GLU A 181 12.33 3.14 12.52
CA GLU A 181 12.68 1.76 12.83
C GLU A 181 11.61 1.17 13.73
N GLN A 182 10.91 0.16 13.22
CA GLN A 182 9.97 -0.61 14.03
C GLN A 182 10.74 -1.70 14.76
N GLU A 183 10.75 -1.62 16.10
CA GLU A 183 11.10 -2.78 16.91
C GLU A 183 10.03 -3.86 16.65
N SER A 184 10.43 -4.94 15.97
CA SER A 184 9.54 -6.06 15.72
C SER A 184 9.12 -6.71 17.04
N SER A 185 7.96 -6.32 17.53
CA SER A 185 7.35 -6.95 18.71
C SER A 185 7.02 -8.40 18.38
N ILE A 186 7.19 -9.31 19.37
CA ILE A 186 6.74 -10.71 19.27
C ILE A 186 5.23 -10.77 18.92
N TRP A 187 4.47 -9.77 19.34
CA TRP A 187 3.05 -9.62 19.02
C TRP A 187 2.79 -9.31 17.55
N ASP A 188 3.67 -8.58 16.88
CA ASP A 188 3.55 -8.28 15.45
C ASP A 188 3.77 -9.54 14.60
N GLN A 189 4.66 -10.43 15.05
CA GLN A 189 4.85 -11.74 14.43
C GLN A 189 3.65 -12.67 14.65
N LEU A 190 3.02 -12.62 15.82
CA LEU A 190 1.86 -13.46 16.16
C LEU A 190 0.58 -12.98 15.45
N LEU A 191 0.43 -11.68 15.26
CA LEU A 191 -0.73 -11.07 14.60
C LEU A 191 -0.59 -11.02 13.08
N GLY A 192 0.50 -11.57 12.52
CA GLY A 192 0.72 -11.56 11.08
C GLY A 192 0.86 -10.15 10.49
N ARG A 193 1.28 -9.17 11.30
CA ARG A 193 1.64 -7.85 10.79
C ARG A 193 2.76 -8.04 9.79
N GLU A 194 2.48 -7.57 8.59
CA GLU A 194 3.34 -7.80 7.43
C GLU A 194 4.71 -7.17 7.70
N LYS A 195 5.77 -7.99 7.67
CA LYS A 195 7.18 -7.55 7.69
C LYS A 195 7.54 -6.62 6.53
N ASP A 196 6.58 -6.31 5.70
CA ASP A 196 6.69 -5.62 4.42
C ASP A 196 6.21 -4.17 4.50
N GLU A 197 5.95 -3.68 5.70
CA GLU A 197 5.53 -2.33 5.97
C GLU A 197 6.74 -1.42 6.21
N MET A 198 6.80 -0.33 5.46
CA MET A 198 7.77 0.76 5.66
C MET A 198 7.07 1.92 6.34
N VAL A 199 7.58 2.37 7.48
CA VAL A 199 7.02 3.49 8.23
C VAL A 199 7.88 4.74 8.03
N ILE A 200 7.24 5.82 7.62
CA ILE A 200 7.88 7.10 7.31
C ILE A 200 7.24 8.20 8.15
N ASN A 201 8.04 8.91 8.92
CA ASN A 201 7.59 10.08 9.66
C ASN A 201 7.44 11.28 8.70
N LEU A 202 6.20 11.70 8.46
CA LEU A 202 5.85 12.76 7.51
C LEU A 202 6.44 14.13 7.89
N ARG A 203 6.73 14.37 9.17
CA ARG A 203 7.35 15.63 9.64
C ARG A 203 8.87 15.68 9.40
N ARG A 204 9.51 14.54 9.22
CA ARG A 204 10.96 14.44 8.98
C ARG A 204 11.30 14.40 7.48
N LEU A 205 10.29 14.36 6.62
CA LEU A 205 10.51 14.53 5.19
C LEU A 205 11.05 15.94 4.95
N HIS A 206 12.16 16.06 4.26
CA HIS A 206 12.68 17.37 3.86
C HIS A 206 11.66 18.11 3.01
N PRO A 207 11.30 19.34 3.39
CA PRO A 207 10.11 19.96 2.88
C PRO A 207 10.37 20.57 1.50
N ASN A 208 9.54 20.15 0.55
CA ASN A 208 9.13 21.13 -0.45
C ASN A 208 7.67 21.60 -0.22
N THR A 209 6.95 21.06 0.78
CA THR A 209 5.59 21.54 1.08
C THR A 209 5.11 21.04 2.47
N PRO A 210 4.40 21.86 3.27
CA PRO A 210 3.93 21.48 4.59
C PRO A 210 2.76 20.47 4.53
N VAL A 211 2.87 19.38 5.28
CA VAL A 211 1.76 18.45 5.53
C VAL A 211 0.78 19.11 6.50
N VAL A 212 -0.43 19.36 6.05
CA VAL A 212 -1.51 19.82 6.93
C VAL A 212 -2.33 18.59 7.35
N LEU A 213 -2.03 18.05 8.53
CA LEU A 213 -2.90 17.07 9.17
C LEU A 213 -4.12 17.82 9.72
N ARG A 214 -5.29 17.59 9.12
CA ARG A 214 -6.55 18.07 9.71
C ARG A 214 -6.89 17.14 10.87
N ALA A 215 -6.93 17.72 12.08
CA ALA A 215 -7.52 17.02 13.22
C ALA A 215 -8.97 16.61 12.89
N PRO A 216 -9.42 15.40 13.29
CA PRO A 216 -10.82 15.03 13.13
C PRO A 216 -11.68 16.08 13.85
N LEU A 217 -12.66 16.61 13.13
CA LEU A 217 -13.71 17.45 13.73
C LEU A 217 -14.45 16.57 14.74
N LEU A 218 -14.07 16.70 16.00
CA LEU A 218 -14.92 16.22 17.10
C LEU A 218 -16.26 16.96 16.93
N ALA A 219 -17.29 16.22 16.54
CA ALA A 219 -18.63 16.75 16.48
C ALA A 219 -18.99 17.27 17.89
N GLU A 220 -18.95 18.59 18.08
CA GLU A 220 -19.64 19.24 19.18
C GLU A 220 -21.12 18.90 19.07
N ARG A 221 -21.53 17.84 19.78
CA ARG A 221 -22.93 17.69 20.14
C ARG A 221 -23.22 18.76 21.17
N ALA A 222 -23.73 19.88 20.70
CA ALA A 222 -24.39 20.85 21.54
C ALA A 222 -25.48 20.15 22.37
N ILE A 223 -25.32 20.20 23.65
CA ILE A 223 -26.34 19.93 24.63
C ILE A 223 -27.30 21.14 24.57
N SER A 224 -28.50 20.89 24.15
CA SER A 224 -29.67 21.76 24.40
C SER A 224 -30.79 20.91 24.94
#